data_f73d72ce6e3a73ca019a9cdf12343bfc
#
_entry.id   f73d72ce6e3a73ca019a9cdf12343bfc
#
_cell.length_a   1.000
_cell.length_b   1.000
_cell.length_c   1.000
_cell.angle_alpha   90.00
_cell.angle_beta   90.00
_cell.angle_gamma   90.00
#
_symmetry.space_group_name_H-M   'P 1'
#
loop_
_entity.id
_entity.type
_entity.pdbx_description
1 polymer ?
#
loop_
_entity_poly.entity_id
_entity_poly.type
_entity_poly.pdbx_seq_one_letter_code
_entity_poly.pdbx_strand_id
1 'polypeptide(L)'
;FLDRKVMEFAEHIPDRYRINENGNKQVLRYAANKSLPDEWATRPKVGFPVPIIYWLREQKWYDYVKEYFTAPWASEFFNTDELMHLLDLHFSGKANVQRKIYTPLIFLIWYKRFFIDEKEPAEQVA
;
A
#
# COMPACT_ATOMS: atom_id res chain seq x y z
N PHE A 1 -21.78 -3.30 1.28
CA PHE A 1 -21.11 -4.16 0.29
C PHE A 1 -20.60 -5.48 0.88
N LEU A 2 -20.37 -5.58 2.19
CA LEU A 2 -19.92 -6.80 2.87
C LEU A 2 -21.09 -7.62 3.46
N ASP A 3 -22.32 -7.23 3.19
CA ASP A 3 -23.49 -8.00 3.56
C ASP A 3 -23.53 -9.32 2.78
N ARG A 4 -23.84 -10.42 3.46
CA ARG A 4 -23.85 -11.77 2.88
C ARG A 4 -24.76 -11.89 1.66
N LYS A 5 -25.96 -11.32 1.72
CA LYS A 5 -26.93 -11.38 0.61
C LYS A 5 -26.43 -10.63 -0.62
N VAL A 6 -25.71 -9.50 -0.40
CA VAL A 6 -25.08 -8.75 -1.49
C VAL A 6 -23.96 -9.56 -2.13
N MET A 7 -23.15 -10.26 -1.34
CA MET A 7 -22.09 -11.14 -1.84
C MET A 7 -22.65 -12.29 -2.65
N GLU A 8 -23.62 -13.02 -2.10
CA GLU A 8 -24.29 -14.14 -2.76
C GLU A 8 -24.93 -13.70 -4.09
N PHE A 9 -25.58 -12.53 -4.11
CA PHE A 9 -26.12 -11.98 -5.35
C PHE A 9 -25.02 -11.64 -6.36
N ALA A 10 -23.93 -11.00 -5.90
CA ALA A 10 -22.83 -10.59 -6.77
C ALA A 10 -22.11 -11.78 -7.41
N GLU A 11 -21.98 -12.90 -6.72
CA GLU A 11 -21.37 -14.14 -7.24
C GLU A 11 -22.15 -14.71 -8.44
N HIS A 12 -23.46 -14.52 -8.47
CA HIS A 12 -24.33 -15.02 -9.56
C HIS A 12 -24.40 -14.07 -10.77
N ILE A 13 -23.78 -12.87 -10.68
CA ILE A 13 -23.77 -11.94 -11.82
C ILE A 13 -22.76 -12.43 -12.87
N PRO A 14 -23.18 -12.71 -14.12
CA PRO A 14 -22.26 -13.07 -15.20
C PRO A 14 -21.16 -12.04 -15.43
N ASP A 15 -19.95 -12.50 -15.76
CA ASP A 15 -18.76 -11.64 -15.90
C ASP A 15 -18.95 -10.48 -16.88
N ARG A 16 -19.65 -10.70 -17.98
CA ARG A 16 -19.96 -9.65 -18.97
C ARG A 16 -20.69 -8.42 -18.40
N TYR A 17 -21.38 -8.56 -17.26
CA TYR A 17 -22.03 -7.45 -16.54
C TYR A 17 -21.17 -6.89 -15.42
N ARG A 18 -20.14 -7.60 -15.00
CA ARG A 18 -19.19 -7.12 -13.98
C ARG A 18 -18.07 -6.31 -14.60
N ILE A 19 -17.54 -6.78 -15.74
CA ILE A 19 -16.38 -6.18 -16.43
C ILE A 19 -16.67 -6.16 -17.93
N ASN A 20 -16.38 -5.04 -18.59
CA ASN A 20 -16.42 -4.90 -20.04
C ASN A 20 -15.34 -3.89 -20.50
N GLU A 21 -15.35 -3.51 -21.77
CA GLU A 21 -14.43 -2.55 -22.37
C GLU A 21 -14.41 -1.18 -21.66
N ASN A 22 -15.51 -0.78 -21.02
CA ASN A 22 -15.61 0.46 -20.25
C ASN A 22 -15.09 0.34 -18.81
N GLY A 23 -14.56 -0.84 -18.44
CA GLY A 23 -13.93 -1.09 -17.15
C GLY A 23 -14.69 -2.06 -16.24
N ASN A 24 -14.40 -1.99 -14.95
CA ASN A 24 -14.98 -2.87 -13.93
C ASN A 24 -16.21 -2.25 -13.24
N LYS A 25 -16.91 -3.08 -12.44
CA LYS A 25 -18.09 -2.70 -11.63
C LYS A 25 -19.28 -2.17 -12.45
N GLN A 26 -19.48 -2.66 -13.65
CA GLN A 26 -20.49 -2.14 -14.59
C GLN A 26 -21.92 -2.19 -14.03
N VAL A 27 -22.34 -3.32 -13.45
CA VAL A 27 -23.66 -3.45 -12.82
C VAL A 27 -23.88 -2.40 -11.72
N LEU A 28 -22.85 -2.19 -10.89
CA LEU A 28 -22.91 -1.22 -9.81
C LEU A 28 -23.03 0.21 -10.36
N ARG A 29 -22.26 0.54 -11.39
CA ARG A 29 -22.33 1.85 -12.06
C ARG A 29 -23.69 2.07 -12.70
N TYR A 30 -24.23 1.06 -13.39
CA TYR A 30 -25.55 1.11 -13.97
C TYR A 30 -26.66 1.29 -12.92
N ALA A 31 -26.57 0.58 -11.79
CA ALA A 31 -27.51 0.78 -10.69
C ALA A 31 -27.39 2.17 -10.06
N ALA A 32 -26.17 2.67 -9.92
CA ALA A 32 -25.91 4.01 -9.38
C ALA A 32 -26.49 5.12 -10.26
N ASN A 33 -26.41 4.99 -11.59
CA ASN A 33 -26.95 5.95 -12.55
C ASN A 33 -28.47 6.16 -12.43
N LYS A 34 -29.18 5.20 -11.83
CA LYS A 34 -30.63 5.36 -11.59
C LYS A 34 -30.96 6.32 -10.44
N SER A 35 -30.00 6.61 -9.58
CA SER A 35 -30.20 7.36 -8.34
C SER A 35 -29.21 8.50 -8.14
N LEU A 36 -28.13 8.54 -8.93
CA LEU A 36 -27.07 9.54 -8.85
C LEU A 36 -26.89 10.21 -10.22
N PRO A 37 -26.40 11.46 -10.26
CA PRO A 37 -25.97 12.09 -11.49
C PRO A 37 -24.94 11.25 -12.24
N ASP A 38 -25.00 11.23 -13.59
CA ASP A 38 -24.15 10.40 -14.46
C ASP A 38 -22.65 10.59 -14.19
N GLU A 39 -22.22 11.81 -13.97
CA GLU A 39 -20.84 12.16 -13.65
C GLU A 39 -20.30 11.46 -12.39
N TRP A 40 -21.19 11.14 -11.44
CA TRP A 40 -20.82 10.46 -10.20
C TRP A 40 -20.73 8.94 -10.37
N ALA A 41 -21.67 8.37 -11.11
CA ALA A 41 -21.71 6.93 -11.35
C ALA A 41 -20.61 6.46 -12.31
N THR A 42 -20.21 7.32 -13.26
CA THR A 42 -19.16 7.05 -14.26
C THR A 42 -17.77 7.52 -13.86
N ARG A 43 -17.66 8.22 -12.72
CA ARG A 43 -16.39 8.78 -12.25
C ARG A 43 -15.27 7.74 -12.26
N PRO A 44 -14.07 8.07 -12.76
CA PRO A 44 -12.91 7.23 -12.68
C PRO A 44 -12.59 6.86 -11.22
N LYS A 45 -12.13 5.62 -11.01
CA LYS A 45 -11.72 5.21 -9.67
C LYS A 45 -10.54 6.06 -9.20
N VAL A 46 -10.75 6.84 -8.18
CA VAL A 46 -9.69 7.52 -7.43
C VAL A 46 -9.40 6.64 -6.21
N GLY A 47 -8.15 6.16 -6.08
CA GLY A 47 -7.71 5.45 -4.88
C GLY A 47 -7.72 6.39 -3.66
N PHE A 48 -7.38 5.83 -2.49
CA PHE A 48 -7.08 6.64 -1.30
C PHE A 48 -5.58 6.97 -1.33
N PRO A 49 -5.17 8.12 -1.86
CA PRO A 49 -3.76 8.46 -1.92
C PRO A 49 -3.25 8.75 -0.51
N VAL A 50 -2.37 7.88 -0.03
CA VAL A 50 -1.60 8.16 1.17
C VAL A 50 -0.38 8.98 0.75
N PRO A 51 -0.07 10.09 1.42
CA PRO A 51 0.98 11.03 1.01
C PRO A 51 2.40 10.55 1.31
N ILE A 52 2.67 9.25 1.14
CA ILE A 52 3.98 8.60 1.40
C ILE A 52 5.10 9.29 0.61
N ILE A 53 4.80 9.74 -0.61
CA ILE A 53 5.76 10.45 -1.45
C ILE A 53 6.32 11.71 -0.77
N TYR A 54 5.50 12.42 0.00
CA TYR A 54 5.92 13.63 0.71
C TYR A 54 6.61 13.28 2.02
N TRP A 55 6.06 12.32 2.76
CA TRP A 55 6.65 11.88 4.03
C TRP A 55 8.08 11.38 3.87
N LEU A 56 8.36 10.56 2.87
CA LEU A 56 9.71 10.06 2.60
C LEU A 56 10.71 11.15 2.15
N ARG A 57 10.27 12.40 1.97
CA ARG A 57 11.10 13.58 1.72
C ARG A 57 11.30 14.44 2.97
N GLU A 58 10.71 14.07 4.09
CA GLU A 58 10.96 14.71 5.38
C GLU A 58 12.10 14.00 6.10
N GLN A 59 12.98 14.77 6.75
CA GLN A 59 14.16 14.24 7.45
C GLN A 59 13.80 13.15 8.46
N LYS A 60 12.74 13.35 9.24
CA LYS A 60 12.25 12.39 10.23
C LYS A 60 12.00 11.00 9.64
N TRP A 61 11.32 10.95 8.48
CA TRP A 61 10.99 9.68 7.84
C TRP A 61 12.18 9.09 7.08
N TYR A 62 13.05 9.93 6.54
CA TYR A 62 14.32 9.49 5.97
C TYR A 62 15.15 8.76 7.03
N ASP A 63 15.34 9.35 8.21
CA ASP A 63 16.13 8.76 9.30
C ASP A 63 15.49 7.45 9.80
N TYR A 64 14.17 7.42 9.93
CA TYR A 64 13.44 6.21 10.30
C TYR A 64 13.64 5.07 9.29
N VAL A 65 13.51 5.33 8.00
CA VAL A 65 13.71 4.31 6.95
C VAL A 65 15.17 3.86 6.91
N LYS A 66 16.10 4.79 7.04
CA LYS A 66 17.53 4.52 7.08
C LYS A 66 17.89 3.53 8.19
N GLU A 67 17.33 3.67 9.39
CA GLU A 67 17.54 2.75 10.51
C GLU A 67 17.24 1.29 10.10
N TYR A 68 16.12 1.06 9.42
CA TYR A 68 15.76 -0.28 8.93
C TYR A 68 16.63 -0.76 7.78
N PHE A 69 16.97 0.11 6.85
CA PHE A 69 17.75 -0.26 5.66
C PHE A 69 19.22 -0.56 5.98
N THR A 70 19.75 0.04 7.04
CA THR A 70 21.12 -0.20 7.50
C THR A 70 21.23 -1.20 8.66
N ALA A 71 20.11 -1.79 9.08
CA ALA A 71 20.12 -2.80 10.11
C ALA A 71 20.91 -4.04 9.67
N PRO A 72 21.73 -4.65 10.54
CA PRO A 72 22.57 -5.81 10.17
C PRO A 72 21.80 -6.96 9.53
N TRP A 73 20.59 -7.23 10.02
CA TRP A 73 19.71 -8.28 9.49
C TRP A 73 19.03 -7.93 8.17
N ALA A 74 19.01 -6.67 7.75
CA ALA A 74 18.41 -6.27 6.47
C ALA A 74 19.20 -6.82 5.27
N SER A 75 20.52 -6.97 5.42
CA SER A 75 21.41 -7.51 4.38
C SER A 75 21.19 -8.99 4.06
N GLU A 76 20.46 -9.72 4.93
CA GLU A 76 20.05 -11.10 4.68
C GLU A 76 19.03 -11.21 3.53
N PHE A 77 18.27 -10.15 3.28
CA PHE A 77 17.16 -10.14 2.33
C PHE A 77 17.35 -9.18 1.16
N PHE A 78 18.10 -8.10 1.37
CA PHE A 78 18.21 -7.01 0.40
C PHE A 78 19.64 -6.53 0.25
N ASN A 79 19.94 -5.99 -0.94
CA ASN A 79 21.12 -5.14 -1.12
C ASN A 79 20.88 -3.80 -0.44
N THR A 80 21.48 -3.60 0.72
CA THR A 80 21.30 -2.40 1.56
C THR A 80 21.85 -1.13 0.90
N ASP A 81 22.92 -1.23 0.10
CA ASP A 81 23.46 -0.08 -0.63
C ASP A 81 22.47 0.40 -1.70
N GLU A 82 21.82 -0.52 -2.40
CA GLU A 82 20.79 -0.16 -3.38
C GLU A 82 19.57 0.44 -2.70
N LEU A 83 19.13 -0.10 -1.53
CA LEU A 83 18.03 0.48 -0.77
C LEU A 83 18.34 1.91 -0.33
N MET A 84 19.56 2.17 0.15
CA MET A 84 20.00 3.51 0.54
C MET A 84 20.09 4.44 -0.67
N HIS A 85 20.59 3.97 -1.79
CA HIS A 85 20.60 4.74 -3.02
C HIS A 85 19.19 5.17 -3.47
N LEU A 86 18.22 4.25 -3.42
CA LEU A 86 16.82 4.56 -3.74
C LEU A 86 16.23 5.58 -2.76
N LEU A 87 16.54 5.46 -1.47
CA LEU A 87 16.09 6.40 -0.44
C LEU A 87 16.64 7.80 -0.72
N ASP A 88 17.93 7.93 -1.02
CA ASP A 88 18.60 9.21 -1.34
C ASP A 88 18.04 9.86 -2.61
N LEU A 89 17.78 9.07 -3.65
CA LEU A 89 17.16 9.55 -4.88
C LEU A 89 15.77 10.12 -4.62
N HIS A 90 14.98 9.44 -3.78
CA HIS A 90 13.64 9.89 -3.44
C HIS A 90 13.65 11.14 -2.56
N PHE A 91 14.48 11.14 -1.52
CA PHE A 91 14.62 12.23 -0.55
C PHE A 91 15.08 13.51 -1.25
N SER A 92 16.08 13.43 -2.13
CA SER A 92 16.56 14.58 -2.90
C SER A 92 15.58 15.08 -3.98
N GLY A 93 14.47 14.40 -4.19
CA GLY A 93 13.48 14.76 -5.21
C GLY A 93 13.87 14.41 -6.65
N LYS A 94 15.03 13.77 -6.86
CA LYS A 94 15.54 13.41 -8.20
C LYS A 94 14.69 12.34 -8.89
N ALA A 95 14.05 11.44 -8.12
CA ALA A 95 13.15 10.43 -8.66
C ALA A 95 12.00 10.12 -7.68
N ASN A 96 10.86 9.69 -8.22
CA ASN A 96 9.76 9.16 -7.41
C ASN A 96 9.84 7.63 -7.38
N VAL A 97 10.51 7.09 -6.39
CA VAL A 97 10.71 5.66 -6.18
C VAL A 97 10.04 5.14 -4.90
N GLN A 98 9.04 5.86 -4.40
CA GLN A 98 8.35 5.56 -3.13
C GLN A 98 7.95 4.09 -2.96
N ARG A 99 7.45 3.43 -4.01
CA ARG A 99 7.03 2.01 -3.94
C ARG A 99 8.20 1.07 -3.72
N LYS A 100 9.37 1.38 -4.31
CA LYS A 100 10.59 0.59 -4.15
C LYS A 100 11.19 0.73 -2.76
N ILE A 101 10.88 1.83 -2.05
CA ILE A 101 11.27 2.06 -0.66
C ILE A 101 10.25 1.45 0.29
N TYR A 102 8.97 1.71 0.06
CA TYR A 102 7.90 1.33 0.98
C TYR A 102 7.75 -0.18 1.13
N THR A 103 7.85 -0.94 0.04
CA THR A 103 7.68 -2.40 0.07
C THR A 103 8.75 -3.10 0.92
N PRO A 104 10.07 -2.87 0.71
CA PRO A 104 11.10 -3.41 1.59
C PRO A 104 10.98 -2.93 3.03
N LEU A 105 10.65 -1.65 3.24
CA LEU A 105 10.46 -1.09 4.59
C LEU A 105 9.39 -1.86 5.38
N ILE A 106 8.22 -2.08 4.80
CA ILE A 106 7.14 -2.81 5.47
C ILE A 106 7.56 -4.25 5.80
N PHE A 107 8.26 -4.92 4.89
CA PHE A 107 8.83 -6.24 5.16
C PHE A 107 9.80 -6.20 6.33
N LEU A 108 10.72 -5.25 6.36
CA LEU A 108 11.73 -5.13 7.42
C LEU A 108 11.10 -4.78 8.78
N ILE A 109 10.07 -3.93 8.82
CA ILE A 109 9.29 -3.63 10.03
C ILE A 109 8.63 -4.91 10.56
N TRP A 110 7.97 -5.66 9.66
CA TRP A 110 7.35 -6.93 10.01
C TRP A 110 8.39 -7.94 10.54
N TYR A 111 9.51 -8.11 9.83
CA TYR A 111 10.57 -9.03 10.22
C TYR A 111 11.15 -8.68 11.59
N LYS A 112 11.45 -7.40 11.83
CA LYS A 112 11.90 -6.92 13.13
C LYS A 112 10.91 -7.31 14.22
N ARG A 113 9.62 -7.01 14.02
CA ARG A 113 8.57 -7.25 15.01
C ARG A 113 8.43 -8.72 15.40
N PHE A 114 8.44 -9.63 14.40
CA PHE A 114 8.13 -11.04 14.64
C PHE A 114 9.34 -11.96 14.82
N PHE A 115 10.53 -11.54 14.43
CA PHE A 115 11.71 -12.40 14.44
C PHE A 115 12.89 -11.83 15.21
N ILE A 116 12.92 -10.55 15.46
CA ILE A 116 13.97 -9.89 16.24
C ILE A 116 13.44 -9.54 17.63
N ASP A 117 12.37 -8.73 17.72
CA ASP A 117 11.84 -8.22 18.99
C ASP A 117 11.19 -9.32 19.85
N GLU A 118 10.58 -10.36 19.24
CA GLU A 118 10.00 -11.49 20.01
C GLU A 118 11.04 -12.46 20.59
N LYS A 119 12.30 -12.38 20.14
CA LYS A 119 13.41 -13.14 20.73
C LYS A 119 13.96 -12.51 22.00
N GLU A 120 13.66 -11.23 22.25
CA GLU A 120 13.90 -10.61 23.54
C GLU A 120 12.71 -10.97 24.44
N PRO A 121 12.90 -11.73 25.55
CA PRO A 121 11.82 -12.04 26.46
C PRO A 121 11.22 -10.72 26.96
N ALA A 122 9.89 -10.70 27.05
CA ALA A 122 9.13 -9.59 27.62
C ALA A 122 9.54 -9.44 29.10
N GLU A 123 10.68 -8.83 29.36
CA GLU A 123 11.06 -8.35 30.67
C GLU A 123 10.47 -6.96 30.89
N GLN A 124 9.51 -6.98 31.81
CA GLN A 124 9.07 -5.87 32.62
C GLN A 124 8.10 -4.86 32.00
N VAL A 125 6.82 -5.22 32.06
CA VAL A 125 5.84 -4.25 32.55
C VAL A 125 5.34 -4.76 33.90
N ALA A 126 5.99 -4.33 34.95
CA ALA A 126 5.48 -4.37 36.31
C ALA A 126 5.05 -2.95 36.69
#